data_6b4ce0c76f108194d8281f345d818c57
#
_entry.id   6b4ce0c76f108194d8281f345d818c57
#
_cell.length_a   1.000
_cell.length_b   1.000
_cell.length_c   1.000
_cell.angle_alpha   90.00
_cell.angle_beta   90.00
_cell.angle_gamma   90.00
#
_symmetry.space_group_name_H-M   'P 1'
#
loop_
_entity.id
_entity.type
_entity.pdbx_description
1 polymer ?
#
loop_
_entity_poly.entity_id
_entity_poly.type
_entity_poly.pdbx_seq_one_letter_code
_entity_poly.pdbx_strand_id
1 'polypeptide(L)'
;LGQNPEPSLAACVRAERYRMLETPLHFSVPRDRAIAMIREEWPEFTEEQFDDLIDRKRIDWRFIDGELFVLDNFLNSLRVYPKEVPGMRPDPADGIALRNQMLKEMESQDGLSRVITLKASVSVPGALEGEAVRAWLPVAAACRQQSQVEVLDMTPEGHVAPEDAPARTASWCSSADRSFSVSYRYHINAAYCDIYGGALPERPCMDAPLPEDASEDRPHIAFTPYLRQLTARIMDGLVDPLDRARAIYDYLTQHIDYRYQPPYLLLGSIADDCAHSLRGDCGVMALTFITMCRIAGVPARWQSGLYVAPDSVGPHDWAEFYTPQTGWLNADVSFGSSARRM
;
A
#
# COMPACT_ATOMS: atom_id res chain seq x y z
N LEU A 1 3.85 -1.76 -29.10
CA LEU A 1 4.05 -1.66 -27.64
C LEU A 1 5.48 -2.10 -27.38
N GLY A 2 6.37 -1.11 -27.18
CA GLY A 2 7.79 -1.36 -27.03
C GLY A 2 8.06 -1.99 -25.66
N GLN A 3 8.75 -3.13 -25.67
CA GLN A 3 9.48 -3.58 -24.49
C GLN A 3 10.34 -2.40 -24.00
N ASN A 4 10.19 -2.01 -22.72
CA ASN A 4 11.12 -1.05 -22.13
C ASN A 4 12.53 -1.61 -22.35
N PRO A 5 13.44 -0.90 -23.04
CA PRO A 5 14.77 -1.43 -23.28
C PRO A 5 15.45 -1.72 -21.92
N GLU A 6 16.18 -2.82 -21.84
CA GLU A 6 17.01 -3.12 -20.67
C GLU A 6 17.86 -1.89 -20.33
N PRO A 7 17.83 -1.40 -19.07
CA PRO A 7 18.58 -0.22 -18.71
C PRO A 7 20.06 -0.43 -18.95
N SER A 8 20.75 0.55 -19.53
CA SER A 8 22.19 0.47 -19.74
C SER A 8 22.91 0.29 -18.38
N LEU A 9 24.08 -0.38 -18.39
CA LEU A 9 24.91 -0.53 -17.19
C LEU A 9 25.15 0.83 -16.49
N ALA A 10 25.36 1.89 -17.26
CA ALA A 10 25.52 3.25 -16.73
C ALA A 10 24.25 3.77 -16.02
N ALA A 11 23.06 3.40 -16.49
CA ALA A 11 21.81 3.76 -15.81
C ALA A 11 21.64 2.97 -14.51
N CYS A 12 21.98 1.68 -14.50
CA CYS A 12 21.96 0.84 -13.28
C CYS A 12 22.93 1.39 -12.23
N VAL A 13 24.18 1.72 -12.62
CA VAL A 13 25.20 2.28 -11.71
C VAL A 13 24.74 3.63 -11.14
N ARG A 14 24.10 4.50 -11.95
CA ARG A 14 23.56 5.77 -11.43
C ARG A 14 22.42 5.54 -10.44
N ALA A 15 21.52 4.63 -10.71
CA ALA A 15 20.42 4.31 -9.80
C ALA A 15 20.96 3.76 -8.47
N GLU A 16 21.94 2.85 -8.52
CA GLU A 16 22.55 2.28 -7.32
C GLU A 16 23.32 3.33 -6.51
N ARG A 17 24.09 4.19 -7.18
CA ARG A 17 24.73 5.32 -6.50
C ARG A 17 23.71 6.22 -5.80
N TYR A 18 22.58 6.48 -6.43
CA TYR A 18 21.53 7.29 -5.84
C TYR A 18 20.94 6.60 -4.60
N ARG A 19 20.64 5.30 -4.66
CA ARG A 19 20.19 4.52 -3.50
C ARG A 19 21.19 4.59 -2.34
N MET A 20 22.49 4.46 -2.61
CA MET A 20 23.52 4.55 -1.59
C MET A 20 23.57 5.93 -0.92
N LEU A 21 23.34 7.01 -1.66
CA LEU A 21 23.31 8.37 -1.12
C LEU A 21 22.04 8.66 -0.32
N GLU A 22 20.91 8.09 -0.71
CA GLU A 22 19.62 8.27 -0.02
C GLU A 22 19.49 7.40 1.24
N THR A 23 20.13 6.22 1.26
CA THR A 23 20.02 5.27 2.39
C THR A 23 20.28 5.92 3.75
N PRO A 24 21.35 6.72 3.98
CA PRO A 24 21.60 7.34 5.27
C PRO A 24 20.57 8.40 5.68
N LEU A 25 19.82 8.96 4.72
CA LEU A 25 18.79 9.97 5.03
C LEU A 25 17.55 9.32 5.69
N HIS A 26 17.29 8.06 5.40
CA HIS A 26 16.16 7.30 5.92
C HIS A 26 16.56 6.35 7.06
N PHE A 27 17.72 5.71 6.96
CA PHE A 27 18.31 4.98 8.09
C PHE A 27 19.16 5.96 8.90
N SER A 28 18.50 6.84 9.64
CA SER A 28 19.12 8.03 10.26
C SER A 28 19.11 8.01 11.78
N VAL A 29 18.48 7.02 12.41
CA VAL A 29 18.37 6.93 13.87
C VAL A 29 19.43 5.94 14.40
N PRO A 30 20.48 6.42 15.12
CA PRO A 30 21.47 5.53 15.73
C PRO A 30 20.83 4.60 16.78
N ARG A 31 21.41 3.41 17.00
CA ARG A 31 20.94 2.40 17.95
C ARG A 31 20.57 2.99 19.32
N ASP A 32 21.45 3.75 19.93
CA ASP A 32 21.23 4.30 21.28
C ASP A 32 20.07 5.30 21.30
N ARG A 33 19.95 6.11 20.25
CA ARG A 33 18.81 7.02 20.11
C ARG A 33 17.51 6.28 19.89
N ALA A 34 17.51 5.20 19.12
CA ALA A 34 16.33 4.36 18.91
C ALA A 34 15.83 3.73 20.23
N ILE A 35 16.73 3.22 21.05
CA ILE A 35 16.42 2.71 22.39
C ILE A 35 15.85 3.82 23.29
N ALA A 36 16.44 5.01 23.25
CA ALA A 36 15.94 6.16 24.01
C ALA A 36 14.51 6.55 23.56
N MET A 37 14.23 6.57 22.26
CA MET A 37 12.89 6.86 21.72
C MET A 37 11.86 5.81 22.15
N ILE A 38 12.23 4.53 22.19
CA ILE A 38 11.34 3.48 22.71
C ILE A 38 11.06 3.71 24.20
N ARG A 39 12.09 4.06 24.99
CA ARG A 39 11.94 4.33 26.44
C ARG A 39 11.09 5.55 26.75
N GLU A 40 10.97 6.51 25.85
CA GLU A 40 10.02 7.62 26.00
C GLU A 40 8.57 7.12 26.13
N GLU A 41 8.22 6.03 25.46
CA GLU A 41 6.89 5.41 25.48
C GLU A 41 6.80 4.20 26.43
N TRP A 42 7.91 3.44 26.58
CA TRP A 42 8.02 2.23 27.44
C TRP A 42 9.27 2.31 28.30
N PRO A 43 9.20 2.98 29.47
CA PRO A 43 10.38 3.30 30.28
C PRO A 43 11.23 2.11 30.73
N GLU A 44 10.61 0.93 30.87
CA GLU A 44 11.28 -0.31 31.32
C GLU A 44 11.93 -1.11 30.17
N PHE A 45 11.91 -0.57 28.93
CA PHE A 45 12.47 -1.25 27.77
C PHE A 45 13.99 -1.40 27.88
N THR A 46 14.51 -2.61 27.64
CA THR A 46 15.92 -2.92 27.80
C THR A 46 16.67 -3.04 26.46
N GLU A 47 17.99 -3.01 26.51
CA GLU A 47 18.84 -3.20 25.33
C GLU A 47 18.72 -4.61 24.77
N GLU A 48 18.60 -5.61 25.64
CA GLU A 48 18.39 -7.01 25.22
C GLU A 48 17.09 -7.18 24.45
N GLN A 49 16.03 -6.46 24.85
CA GLN A 49 14.77 -6.44 24.11
C GLN A 49 14.91 -5.78 22.74
N PHE A 50 15.76 -4.74 22.63
CA PHE A 50 16.06 -4.12 21.34
C PHE A 50 16.78 -5.11 20.41
N ASP A 51 17.79 -5.81 20.91
CA ASP A 51 18.53 -6.79 20.13
C ASP A 51 17.63 -7.99 19.72
N ASP A 52 16.71 -8.44 20.58
CA ASP A 52 15.67 -9.42 20.23
C ASP A 52 14.77 -8.91 19.09
N LEU A 53 14.34 -7.65 19.11
CA LEU A 53 13.55 -7.07 18.02
C LEU A 53 14.32 -6.99 16.69
N ILE A 54 15.62 -6.72 16.74
CA ILE A 54 16.52 -6.79 15.57
C ILE A 54 16.58 -8.22 15.02
N ASP A 55 16.87 -9.22 15.88
CA ASP A 55 17.01 -10.62 15.51
C ASP A 55 15.72 -11.20 14.93
N ARG A 56 14.57 -10.82 15.52
CA ARG A 56 13.24 -11.17 15.02
C ARG A 56 12.82 -10.35 13.82
N LYS A 57 13.70 -9.50 13.27
CA LYS A 57 13.42 -8.62 12.12
C LYS A 57 12.22 -7.69 12.34
N ARG A 58 11.99 -7.26 13.59
CA ARG A 58 10.91 -6.30 13.93
C ARG A 58 11.31 -4.85 13.67
N ILE A 59 12.60 -4.57 13.60
CA ILE A 59 13.18 -3.25 13.30
C ILE A 59 14.05 -3.40 12.05
N ASP A 60 13.88 -2.50 11.11
CA ASP A 60 14.73 -2.40 9.92
C ASP A 60 15.96 -1.57 10.21
N TRP A 61 17.12 -2.09 9.85
CA TRP A 61 18.42 -1.49 10.16
C TRP A 61 19.44 -1.61 9.01
N ARG A 62 20.47 -0.79 9.07
CA ARG A 62 21.65 -0.82 8.20
C ARG A 62 22.90 -0.49 9.01
N PHE A 63 24.03 -1.04 8.60
CA PHE A 63 25.33 -0.52 9.02
C PHE A 63 25.75 0.60 8.07
N ILE A 64 26.06 1.78 8.66
CA ILE A 64 26.54 2.95 7.95
C ILE A 64 27.81 3.39 8.69
N ASP A 65 28.93 3.42 7.99
CA ASP A 65 30.25 3.78 8.55
C ASP A 65 30.63 2.97 9.83
N GLY A 66 30.18 1.73 9.91
CA GLY A 66 30.46 0.82 11.01
C GLY A 66 29.52 0.91 12.21
N GLU A 67 28.51 1.78 12.16
CA GLU A 67 27.50 1.94 13.21
C GLU A 67 26.13 1.43 12.73
N LEU A 68 25.30 0.96 13.67
CA LEU A 68 23.94 0.51 13.38
C LEU A 68 22.96 1.69 13.42
N PHE A 69 22.27 1.89 12.31
CA PHE A 69 21.16 2.83 12.18
C PHE A 69 19.87 2.10 11.86
N VAL A 70 18.76 2.56 12.44
CA VAL A 70 17.42 2.07 12.12
C VAL A 70 16.64 3.06 11.26
N LEU A 71 15.61 2.53 10.60
CA LEU A 71 14.72 3.35 9.78
C LEU A 71 14.05 4.44 10.63
N ASP A 72 13.94 5.65 10.13
CA ASP A 72 13.42 6.83 10.83
C ASP A 72 12.00 6.65 11.40
N ASN A 73 11.16 5.87 10.72
CA ASN A 73 9.77 5.59 11.12
C ASN A 73 9.60 4.23 11.83
N PHE A 74 10.66 3.62 12.35
CA PHE A 74 10.65 2.28 12.96
C PHE A 74 9.62 2.12 14.10
N LEU A 75 9.34 3.17 14.89
CA LEU A 75 8.33 3.14 15.95
C LEU A 75 6.93 2.86 15.40
N ASN A 76 6.60 3.42 14.24
CA ASN A 76 5.30 3.14 13.60
C ASN A 76 5.17 1.66 13.23
N SER A 77 6.27 1.04 12.75
CA SER A 77 6.29 -0.41 12.47
C SER A 77 6.09 -1.26 13.72
N LEU A 78 6.65 -0.86 14.86
CA LEU A 78 6.44 -1.55 16.14
C LEU A 78 4.99 -1.44 16.63
N ARG A 79 4.36 -0.28 16.45
CA ARG A 79 2.96 -0.04 16.87
C ARG A 79 1.93 -0.86 16.09
N VAL A 80 2.26 -1.38 14.91
CA VAL A 80 1.34 -2.22 14.14
C VAL A 80 1.00 -3.53 14.87
N TYR A 81 1.98 -4.11 15.58
CA TYR A 81 1.79 -5.37 16.32
C TYR A 81 2.22 -5.21 17.78
N PRO A 82 1.47 -4.45 18.58
CA PRO A 82 1.89 -4.08 19.94
C PRO A 82 2.06 -5.28 20.86
N LYS A 83 1.32 -6.37 20.65
CA LYS A 83 1.45 -7.61 21.47
C LYS A 83 2.82 -8.29 21.33
N GLU A 84 3.56 -8.00 20.27
CA GLU A 84 4.87 -8.58 20.02
C GLU A 84 6.02 -7.76 20.61
N VAL A 85 5.71 -6.56 21.14
CA VAL A 85 6.70 -5.67 21.77
C VAL A 85 6.46 -5.66 23.28
N PRO A 86 7.43 -6.12 24.08
CA PRO A 86 7.26 -6.16 25.55
C PRO A 86 6.91 -4.79 26.13
N GLY A 87 5.82 -4.72 26.89
CA GLY A 87 5.35 -3.50 27.55
C GLY A 87 4.51 -2.57 26.69
N MET A 88 4.41 -2.81 25.37
CA MET A 88 3.55 -2.02 24.48
C MET A 88 2.08 -2.36 24.69
N ARG A 89 1.24 -1.35 24.83
CA ARG A 89 -0.20 -1.52 24.93
C ARG A 89 -0.83 -1.33 23.56
N PRO A 90 -1.83 -2.17 23.18
CA PRO A 90 -2.64 -1.94 22.00
C PRO A 90 -3.30 -0.56 22.07
N ASP A 91 -3.40 0.12 20.92
CA ASP A 91 -4.22 1.32 20.82
C ASP A 91 -5.69 0.93 20.99
N PRO A 92 -6.43 1.49 21.98
CA PRO A 92 -7.84 1.20 22.16
C PRO A 92 -8.71 1.62 20.95
N ALA A 93 -8.22 2.52 20.10
CA ALA A 93 -8.89 2.98 18.89
C ALA A 93 -8.39 2.27 17.61
N ASP A 94 -8.05 0.99 17.67
CA ASP A 94 -7.46 0.22 16.57
C ASP A 94 -8.38 0.00 15.34
N GLY A 95 -9.62 0.46 15.38
CA GLY A 95 -10.59 0.33 14.29
C GLY A 95 -11.10 -1.09 14.02
N ILE A 96 -10.59 -2.10 14.73
CA ILE A 96 -10.96 -3.52 14.52
C ILE A 96 -12.46 -3.74 14.72
N ALA A 97 -13.03 -3.17 15.76
CA ALA A 97 -14.46 -3.33 16.08
C ALA A 97 -15.33 -2.77 14.95
N LEU A 98 -15.01 -1.58 14.45
CA LEU A 98 -15.71 -0.94 13.34
C LEU A 98 -15.58 -1.77 12.05
N ARG A 99 -14.36 -2.20 11.71
CA ARG A 99 -14.12 -3.06 10.54
C ARG A 99 -14.93 -4.35 10.61
N ASN A 100 -14.92 -5.04 11.74
CA ASN A 100 -15.66 -6.28 11.93
C ASN A 100 -17.17 -6.06 11.83
N GLN A 101 -17.68 -4.92 12.31
CA GLN A 101 -19.07 -4.53 12.14
C GLN A 101 -19.41 -4.31 10.66
N MET A 102 -18.57 -3.59 9.93
CA MET A 102 -18.77 -3.34 8.49
C MET A 102 -18.74 -4.62 7.66
N LEU A 103 -17.83 -5.56 7.97
CA LEU A 103 -17.78 -6.85 7.29
C LEU A 103 -19.06 -7.68 7.51
N LYS A 104 -19.58 -7.72 8.75
CA LYS A 104 -20.86 -8.38 9.04
C LYS A 104 -22.05 -7.72 8.33
N GLU A 105 -22.03 -6.40 8.24
CA GLU A 105 -23.05 -5.67 7.47
C GLU A 105 -22.97 -6.02 5.99
N MET A 106 -21.77 -6.01 5.39
CA MET A 106 -21.56 -6.40 3.99
C MET A 106 -22.04 -7.82 3.72
N GLU A 107 -21.72 -8.78 4.59
CA GLU A 107 -22.17 -10.16 4.48
C GLU A 107 -23.69 -10.29 4.55
N SER A 108 -24.32 -9.57 5.49
CA SER A 108 -25.78 -9.67 5.72
C SER A 108 -26.64 -8.96 4.67
N GLN A 109 -26.08 -7.95 3.99
CA GLN A 109 -26.77 -7.09 3.01
C GLN A 109 -26.28 -7.30 1.56
N ASP A 110 -25.43 -8.28 1.32
CA ASP A 110 -24.77 -8.53 0.04
C ASP A 110 -23.97 -7.33 -0.49
N GLY A 111 -23.55 -6.46 0.41
CA GLY A 111 -22.76 -5.27 0.10
C GLY A 111 -22.83 -4.16 1.14
N LEU A 112 -22.18 -3.05 0.84
CA LEU A 112 -22.14 -1.86 1.69
C LEU A 112 -22.30 -0.60 0.84
N SER A 113 -23.23 0.29 1.22
CA SER A 113 -23.40 1.59 0.61
C SER A 113 -23.17 2.71 1.63
N ARG A 114 -22.34 3.69 1.27
CA ARG A 114 -22.03 4.85 2.12
C ARG A 114 -21.88 6.10 1.27
N VAL A 115 -22.20 7.24 1.89
CA VAL A 115 -21.87 8.57 1.39
C VAL A 115 -20.67 9.08 2.18
N ILE A 116 -19.62 9.43 1.48
CA ILE A 116 -18.36 9.90 2.08
C ILE A 116 -18.17 11.37 1.68
N THR A 117 -17.87 12.22 2.67
CA THR A 117 -17.48 13.61 2.46
C THR A 117 -16.09 13.82 3.01
N LEU A 118 -15.18 14.31 2.18
CA LEU A 118 -13.79 14.54 2.53
C LEU A 118 -13.40 15.98 2.24
N LYS A 119 -12.44 16.48 3.05
CA LYS A 119 -11.69 17.69 2.78
C LYS A 119 -10.20 17.36 2.78
N ALA A 120 -9.54 17.65 1.67
CA ALA A 120 -8.08 17.60 1.56
C ALA A 120 -7.51 19.01 1.55
N SER A 121 -6.35 19.20 2.18
CA SER A 121 -5.65 20.48 2.18
C SER A 121 -4.14 20.30 2.21
N VAL A 122 -3.42 21.24 1.62
CA VAL A 122 -1.97 21.33 1.64
C VAL A 122 -1.54 22.79 1.81
N SER A 123 -0.49 23.00 2.60
CA SER A 123 0.17 24.29 2.74
C SER A 123 1.64 24.16 2.40
N VAL A 124 2.21 25.19 1.79
CA VAL A 124 3.62 25.25 1.37
C VAL A 124 4.33 26.30 2.23
N PRO A 125 4.84 25.92 3.42
CA PRO A 125 5.59 26.83 4.26
C PRO A 125 6.95 27.15 3.62
N GLY A 126 7.43 28.38 3.82
CA GLY A 126 8.77 28.79 3.41
C GLY A 126 8.98 29.05 1.91
N ALA A 127 7.93 29.02 1.09
CA ALA A 127 8.04 29.47 -0.31
C ALA A 127 8.35 30.99 -0.34
N LEU A 128 9.28 31.36 -1.22
CA LEU A 128 9.66 32.76 -1.38
C LEU A 128 8.49 33.59 -1.93
N GLU A 129 8.39 34.84 -1.52
CA GLU A 129 7.37 35.76 -2.04
C GLU A 129 7.51 35.92 -3.56
N GLY A 130 6.38 35.80 -4.27
CA GLY A 130 6.36 35.84 -5.75
C GLY A 130 6.79 34.57 -6.48
N GLU A 131 7.28 33.55 -5.78
CA GLU A 131 7.58 32.25 -6.38
C GLU A 131 6.30 31.49 -6.75
N ALA A 132 6.24 30.95 -7.97
CA ALA A 132 5.10 30.16 -8.40
C ALA A 132 5.09 28.78 -7.73
N VAL A 133 4.01 28.51 -6.99
CA VAL A 133 3.75 27.24 -6.31
C VAL A 133 2.75 26.43 -7.14
N ARG A 134 3.01 25.13 -7.30
CA ARG A 134 2.05 24.16 -7.84
C ARG A 134 1.62 23.19 -6.76
N ALA A 135 0.33 22.92 -6.67
CA ALA A 135 -0.24 21.97 -5.73
C ALA A 135 -1.20 21.01 -6.42
N TRP A 136 -1.24 19.77 -5.93
CA TRP A 136 -2.19 18.74 -6.35
C TRP A 136 -2.74 18.03 -5.12
N LEU A 137 -4.05 17.83 -5.10
CA LEU A 137 -4.73 17.08 -4.06
C LEU A 137 -5.62 15.99 -4.70
N PRO A 138 -5.69 14.79 -4.09
CA PRO A 138 -6.52 13.71 -4.62
C PRO A 138 -8.01 14.07 -4.54
N VAL A 139 -8.75 13.67 -5.56
CA VAL A 139 -10.22 13.74 -5.61
C VAL A 139 -10.74 12.37 -6.04
N ALA A 140 -11.85 11.91 -5.47
CA ALA A 140 -12.44 10.64 -5.88
C ALA A 140 -12.72 10.61 -7.39
N ALA A 141 -12.41 9.50 -8.05
CA ALA A 141 -12.76 9.23 -9.43
C ALA A 141 -14.07 8.44 -9.52
N ALA A 142 -14.83 8.59 -10.59
CA ALA A 142 -15.92 7.69 -10.89
C ALA A 142 -15.34 6.33 -11.32
N CYS A 143 -15.79 5.26 -10.68
CA CYS A 143 -15.36 3.90 -10.98
C CYS A 143 -16.46 2.90 -10.60
N ARG A 144 -16.15 1.60 -10.75
CA ARG A 144 -17.14 0.53 -10.48
C ARG A 144 -17.81 0.63 -9.11
N GLN A 145 -17.08 1.07 -8.08
CA GLN A 145 -17.59 1.17 -6.71
C GLN A 145 -17.88 2.60 -6.28
N GLN A 146 -17.49 3.60 -7.05
CA GLN A 146 -17.62 5.01 -6.71
C GLN A 146 -18.44 5.76 -7.78
N SER A 147 -19.43 6.50 -7.33
CA SER A 147 -20.33 7.25 -8.19
C SER A 147 -20.77 8.56 -7.54
N GLN A 148 -21.45 9.41 -8.32
CA GLN A 148 -22.00 10.69 -7.85
C GLN A 148 -20.94 11.55 -7.15
N VAL A 149 -19.80 11.69 -7.78
CA VAL A 149 -18.68 12.47 -7.23
C VAL A 149 -18.97 13.96 -7.47
N GLU A 150 -19.12 14.70 -6.39
CA GLU A 150 -19.43 16.13 -6.39
C GLU A 150 -18.33 16.91 -5.68
N VAL A 151 -17.75 17.91 -6.33
CA VAL A 151 -16.85 18.87 -5.68
C VAL A 151 -17.71 19.94 -5.02
N LEU A 152 -17.61 20.06 -3.70
CA LEU A 152 -18.43 20.95 -2.87
C LEU A 152 -17.82 22.34 -2.71
N ASP A 153 -16.47 22.37 -2.57
CA ASP A 153 -15.73 23.63 -2.37
C ASP A 153 -14.28 23.43 -2.83
N MET A 154 -13.69 24.48 -3.34
CA MET A 154 -12.26 24.54 -3.71
C MET A 154 -11.70 25.92 -3.43
N THR A 155 -10.64 26.00 -2.63
CA THR A 155 -10.06 27.26 -2.19
C THR A 155 -8.51 27.23 -2.30
N PRO A 156 -7.90 28.16 -3.06
CA PRO A 156 -8.50 29.07 -4.03
C PRO A 156 -9.15 28.31 -5.19
N GLU A 157 -9.82 29.01 -6.11
CA GLU A 157 -10.32 28.39 -7.35
C GLU A 157 -9.16 27.74 -8.14
N GLY A 158 -9.38 26.55 -8.68
CA GLY A 158 -8.39 25.74 -9.38
C GLY A 158 -9.02 24.85 -10.43
N HIS A 159 -8.28 23.85 -10.90
CA HIS A 159 -8.72 22.91 -11.93
C HIS A 159 -8.95 21.52 -11.32
N VAL A 160 -10.06 20.87 -11.68
CA VAL A 160 -10.34 19.47 -11.33
C VAL A 160 -10.30 18.63 -12.60
N ALA A 161 -9.54 17.53 -12.56
CA ALA A 161 -9.46 16.58 -13.66
C ALA A 161 -10.84 15.93 -13.95
N PRO A 162 -11.09 15.41 -15.17
CA PRO A 162 -12.32 14.68 -15.53
C PRO A 162 -12.68 13.57 -14.52
N GLU A 163 -13.95 13.19 -14.45
CA GLU A 163 -14.44 12.23 -13.44
C GLU A 163 -13.84 10.84 -13.58
N ASP A 164 -13.52 10.44 -14.79
CA ASP A 164 -12.92 9.15 -15.17
C ASP A 164 -11.40 9.19 -15.29
N ALA A 165 -10.76 10.32 -14.95
CA ALA A 165 -9.31 10.43 -15.04
C ALA A 165 -8.62 9.48 -14.06
N PRO A 166 -7.66 8.65 -14.50
CA PRO A 166 -6.80 7.91 -13.60
C PRO A 166 -6.08 8.86 -12.64
N ALA A 167 -6.00 8.49 -11.36
CA ALA A 167 -5.41 9.35 -10.32
C ALA A 167 -5.98 10.78 -10.33
N ARG A 168 -7.30 10.90 -10.34
CA ARG A 168 -8.03 12.18 -10.40
C ARG A 168 -7.56 13.17 -9.34
N THR A 169 -7.25 14.39 -9.73
CA THR A 169 -6.73 15.43 -8.83
C THR A 169 -7.41 16.77 -9.04
N ALA A 170 -7.46 17.56 -7.97
CA ALA A 170 -7.59 19.01 -8.02
C ALA A 170 -6.18 19.63 -8.09
N SER A 171 -5.98 20.67 -8.88
CA SER A 171 -4.66 21.26 -9.11
C SER A 171 -4.70 22.78 -9.17
N TRP A 172 -3.62 23.39 -8.73
CA TRP A 172 -3.41 24.84 -8.67
C TRP A 172 -2.02 25.22 -9.15
N CYS A 173 -1.93 26.47 -9.64
CA CYS A 173 -0.66 27.14 -9.88
C CYS A 173 -0.85 28.61 -9.44
N SER A 174 -0.16 29.03 -8.39
CA SER A 174 -0.31 30.37 -7.82
C SER A 174 1.02 30.96 -7.38
N SER A 175 1.22 32.27 -7.60
CA SER A 175 2.33 33.02 -7.02
C SER A 175 1.94 33.76 -5.73
N ALA A 176 0.63 33.82 -5.42
CA ALA A 176 0.08 34.52 -4.25
C ALA A 176 -0.30 33.55 -3.13
N ASP A 177 -0.98 32.45 -3.48
CA ASP A 177 -1.53 31.51 -2.51
C ASP A 177 -0.48 30.50 -2.04
N ARG A 178 -0.55 30.10 -0.77
CA ARG A 178 0.33 29.13 -0.13
C ARG A 178 -0.44 28.01 0.56
N SER A 179 -1.76 28.08 0.54
CA SER A 179 -2.67 27.05 1.08
C SER A 179 -3.76 26.73 0.08
N PHE A 180 -3.97 25.45 -0.14
CA PHE A 180 -4.91 24.93 -1.13
C PHE A 180 -5.79 23.88 -0.47
N SER A 181 -7.08 23.88 -0.78
CA SER A 181 -8.00 22.88 -0.28
C SER A 181 -9.10 22.54 -1.28
N VAL A 182 -9.56 21.29 -1.20
CA VAL A 182 -10.73 20.81 -1.93
C VAL A 182 -11.62 19.98 -0.99
N SER A 183 -12.91 20.21 -1.03
CA SER A 183 -13.93 19.40 -0.36
C SER A 183 -14.79 18.71 -1.41
N TYR A 184 -15.05 17.43 -1.24
CA TYR A 184 -15.85 16.65 -2.19
C TYR A 184 -16.64 15.56 -1.48
N ARG A 185 -17.70 15.11 -2.12
CA ARG A 185 -18.58 14.04 -1.65
C ARG A 185 -18.74 13.00 -2.76
N TYR A 186 -18.86 11.74 -2.37
CA TYR A 186 -19.12 10.65 -3.31
C TYR A 186 -19.88 9.51 -2.63
N HIS A 187 -20.51 8.67 -3.44
CA HIS A 187 -21.14 7.44 -3.01
C HIS A 187 -20.19 6.26 -3.27
N ILE A 188 -19.99 5.43 -2.26
CA ILE A 188 -19.34 4.14 -2.41
C ILE A 188 -20.36 3.02 -2.29
N ASN A 189 -20.33 2.06 -3.23
CA ASN A 189 -21.17 0.88 -3.26
C ASN A 189 -20.25 -0.34 -3.44
N ALA A 190 -19.85 -0.93 -2.32
CA ALA A 190 -19.01 -2.13 -2.30
C ALA A 190 -19.93 -3.36 -2.28
N ALA A 191 -19.77 -4.26 -3.25
CA ALA A 191 -20.49 -5.53 -3.28
C ALA A 191 -19.72 -6.58 -2.46
N TYR A 192 -20.44 -7.39 -1.70
CA TYR A 192 -19.88 -8.57 -1.06
C TYR A 192 -19.63 -9.69 -2.08
N CYS A 193 -18.57 -10.44 -1.87
CA CYS A 193 -18.24 -11.62 -2.67
C CYS A 193 -17.51 -12.62 -1.77
N ASP A 194 -18.20 -13.72 -1.40
CA ASP A 194 -17.57 -14.82 -0.66
C ASP A 194 -16.76 -15.70 -1.60
N ILE A 195 -15.46 -15.44 -1.67
CA ILE A 195 -14.54 -16.22 -2.51
C ILE A 195 -14.15 -17.58 -1.89
N TYR A 196 -14.56 -17.89 -0.65
CA TYR A 196 -14.19 -19.12 0.04
C TYR A 196 -15.31 -20.16 0.17
N GLY A 197 -16.56 -19.77 0.18
CA GLY A 197 -17.65 -20.69 0.47
C GLY A 197 -18.91 -20.54 -0.36
N GLY A 198 -19.08 -19.42 -1.06
CA GLY A 198 -20.31 -19.10 -1.78
C GLY A 198 -20.30 -19.41 -3.26
N ALA A 199 -21.52 -19.44 -3.86
CA ALA A 199 -21.65 -19.32 -5.29
C ALA A 199 -21.24 -17.91 -5.71
N LEU A 200 -20.21 -17.80 -6.53
CA LEU A 200 -19.73 -16.50 -7.01
C LEU A 200 -20.78 -15.89 -7.96
N PRO A 201 -21.13 -14.61 -7.76
CA PRO A 201 -22.00 -13.95 -8.70
C PRO A 201 -21.34 -13.84 -10.07
N GLU A 202 -22.01 -14.30 -11.12
CA GLU A 202 -21.60 -14.00 -12.49
C GLU A 202 -21.76 -12.50 -12.71
N ARG A 203 -20.67 -11.81 -12.98
CA ARG A 203 -20.69 -10.37 -13.27
C ARG A 203 -20.26 -10.15 -14.72
N PRO A 204 -21.07 -9.47 -15.54
CA PRO A 204 -20.64 -9.08 -16.87
C PRO A 204 -19.34 -8.27 -16.77
N CYS A 205 -18.31 -8.72 -17.46
CA CYS A 205 -17.07 -7.99 -17.53
C CYS A 205 -17.22 -6.81 -18.49
N MET A 206 -17.39 -5.61 -17.95
CA MET A 206 -17.42 -4.38 -18.73
C MET A 206 -16.01 -3.84 -19.03
N ASP A 207 -14.98 -4.38 -18.35
CA ASP A 207 -13.60 -3.93 -18.39
C ASP A 207 -12.69 -5.16 -18.45
N ALA A 208 -12.41 -5.61 -19.67
CA ALA A 208 -11.55 -6.78 -19.90
C ALA A 208 -10.09 -6.43 -19.56
N PRO A 209 -9.31 -7.40 -19.06
CA PRO A 209 -7.89 -7.15 -18.76
C PRO A 209 -7.12 -6.82 -20.04
N LEU A 210 -6.17 -5.91 -19.88
CA LEU A 210 -5.25 -5.52 -20.94
C LEU A 210 -3.99 -6.44 -20.91
N PRO A 211 -3.20 -6.51 -21.99
CA PRO A 211 -1.97 -7.31 -22.01
C PRO A 211 -0.97 -6.92 -20.90
N GLU A 212 -0.92 -5.67 -20.51
CA GLU A 212 -0.09 -5.15 -19.42
C GLU A 212 -0.49 -5.70 -18.05
N ASP A 213 -1.75 -6.05 -17.84
CA ASP A 213 -2.24 -6.64 -16.58
C ASP A 213 -1.73 -8.08 -16.35
N ALA A 214 -1.12 -8.70 -17.36
CA ALA A 214 -0.56 -10.05 -17.30
C ALA A 214 0.95 -10.10 -17.57
N SER A 215 1.60 -8.95 -17.77
CA SER A 215 3.02 -8.85 -18.13
C SER A 215 3.90 -8.30 -17.01
N GLU A 216 5.22 -8.43 -17.18
CA GLU A 216 6.19 -7.73 -16.33
C GLU A 216 6.08 -6.21 -16.50
N ASP A 217 6.34 -5.47 -15.41
CA ASP A 217 6.55 -4.03 -15.42
C ASP A 217 7.74 -3.71 -14.48
N ARG A 218 8.95 -3.86 -15.05
CA ARG A 218 10.21 -3.69 -14.32
C ARG A 218 10.46 -2.22 -13.95
N PRO A 219 11.13 -1.97 -12.82
CA PRO A 219 11.84 -2.95 -11.97
C PRO A 219 10.95 -3.63 -10.91
N HIS A 220 9.75 -3.13 -10.65
CA HIS A 220 8.98 -3.49 -9.45
C HIS A 220 8.09 -4.72 -9.64
N ILE A 221 7.56 -4.95 -10.85
CA ILE A 221 6.83 -6.17 -11.21
C ILE A 221 7.74 -7.03 -12.09
N ALA A 222 8.75 -7.64 -11.48
CA ALA A 222 9.76 -8.46 -12.16
C ALA A 222 9.53 -9.95 -11.90
N PHE A 223 9.47 -10.75 -12.96
CA PHE A 223 9.27 -12.21 -12.87
C PHE A 223 10.60 -12.91 -12.60
N THR A 224 11.19 -12.68 -11.43
CA THR A 224 12.46 -13.27 -11.05
C THR A 224 12.41 -14.80 -10.97
N PRO A 225 13.51 -15.52 -11.11
CA PRO A 225 13.53 -16.97 -10.94
C PRO A 225 12.99 -17.42 -9.58
N TYR A 226 13.28 -16.66 -8.51
CA TYR A 226 12.79 -16.94 -7.17
C TYR A 226 11.26 -16.81 -7.08
N LEU A 227 10.68 -15.70 -7.54
CA LEU A 227 9.24 -15.50 -7.54
C LEU A 227 8.51 -16.52 -8.40
N ARG A 228 9.05 -16.89 -9.57
CA ARG A 228 8.49 -17.95 -10.41
C ARG A 228 8.45 -19.30 -9.66
N GLN A 229 9.56 -19.68 -8.98
CA GLN A 229 9.62 -20.91 -8.23
C GLN A 229 8.69 -20.90 -7.00
N LEU A 230 8.65 -19.80 -6.27
CA LEU A 230 7.76 -19.63 -5.12
C LEU A 230 6.30 -19.74 -5.54
N THR A 231 5.91 -18.99 -6.57
CA THR A 231 4.55 -19.01 -7.10
C THR A 231 4.16 -20.40 -7.60
N ALA A 232 5.05 -21.10 -8.33
CA ALA A 232 4.78 -22.46 -8.80
C ALA A 232 4.53 -23.44 -7.65
N ARG A 233 5.28 -23.32 -6.54
CA ARG A 233 5.04 -24.16 -5.35
C ARG A 233 3.71 -23.88 -4.66
N ILE A 234 3.31 -22.62 -4.60
CA ILE A 234 2.03 -22.22 -3.98
C ILE A 234 0.84 -22.71 -4.81
N MET A 235 1.00 -22.71 -6.13
CA MET A 235 -0.07 -23.11 -7.08
C MET A 235 -0.08 -24.59 -7.43
N ASP A 236 0.73 -25.41 -6.78
CA ASP A 236 0.88 -26.82 -7.18
C ASP A 236 -0.49 -27.53 -7.29
N GLY A 237 -0.79 -28.05 -8.46
CA GLY A 237 -2.07 -28.71 -8.80
C GLY A 237 -3.26 -27.77 -9.04
N LEU A 238 -3.13 -26.44 -8.88
CA LEU A 238 -4.25 -25.51 -9.10
C LEU A 238 -4.34 -25.08 -10.57
N VAL A 239 -5.56 -25.17 -11.13
CA VAL A 239 -5.86 -24.83 -12.52
C VAL A 239 -6.74 -23.57 -12.61
N ASP A 240 -7.73 -23.44 -11.73
CA ASP A 240 -8.69 -22.35 -11.74
C ASP A 240 -8.02 -21.01 -11.35
N PRO A 241 -8.24 -19.91 -12.07
CA PRO A 241 -7.64 -18.62 -11.80
C PRO A 241 -7.97 -18.05 -10.40
N LEU A 242 -9.20 -18.27 -9.91
CA LEU A 242 -9.60 -17.82 -8.58
C LEU A 242 -8.87 -18.60 -7.49
N ASP A 243 -8.77 -19.93 -7.64
CA ASP A 243 -8.03 -20.77 -6.69
C ASP A 243 -6.55 -20.39 -6.62
N ARG A 244 -5.94 -20.04 -7.76
CA ARG A 244 -4.56 -19.53 -7.81
C ARG A 244 -4.42 -18.20 -7.06
N ALA A 245 -5.29 -17.24 -7.36
CA ALA A 245 -5.27 -15.93 -6.69
C ALA A 245 -5.49 -16.06 -5.18
N ARG A 246 -6.43 -16.92 -4.78
CA ARG A 246 -6.73 -17.22 -3.38
C ARG A 246 -5.53 -17.86 -2.66
N ALA A 247 -4.89 -18.85 -3.26
CA ALA A 247 -3.72 -19.50 -2.69
C ALA A 247 -2.54 -18.53 -2.50
N ILE A 248 -2.32 -17.63 -3.47
CA ILE A 248 -1.31 -16.56 -3.38
C ILE A 248 -1.68 -15.58 -2.25
N TYR A 249 -2.92 -15.13 -2.18
CA TYR A 249 -3.42 -14.23 -1.13
C TYR A 249 -3.25 -14.86 0.27
N ASP A 250 -3.65 -16.11 0.43
CA ASP A 250 -3.53 -16.85 1.69
C ASP A 250 -2.07 -17.00 2.11
N TYR A 251 -1.18 -17.33 1.18
CA TYR A 251 0.26 -17.41 1.47
C TYR A 251 0.79 -16.06 1.94
N LEU A 252 0.53 -14.97 1.22
CA LEU A 252 1.05 -13.66 1.55
C LEU A 252 0.51 -13.15 2.90
N THR A 253 -0.79 -13.29 3.14
CA THR A 253 -1.42 -12.85 4.41
C THR A 253 -0.98 -13.66 5.62
N GLN A 254 -0.52 -14.90 5.43
CA GLN A 254 0.00 -15.75 6.51
C GLN A 254 1.47 -15.47 6.83
N HIS A 255 2.28 -15.11 5.83
CA HIS A 255 3.73 -15.09 5.98
C HIS A 255 4.33 -13.69 5.99
N ILE A 256 3.66 -12.68 5.42
CA ILE A 256 4.21 -11.33 5.34
C ILE A 256 3.73 -10.46 6.50
N ASP A 257 4.68 -9.86 7.20
CA ASP A 257 4.44 -8.88 8.24
C ASP A 257 4.27 -7.49 7.66
N TYR A 258 3.28 -6.73 8.12
CA TYR A 258 3.18 -5.32 7.79
C TYR A 258 4.31 -4.54 8.45
N ARG A 259 5.04 -3.77 7.65
CA ARG A 259 6.12 -2.88 8.07
C ARG A 259 6.11 -1.63 7.21
N TYR A 260 6.21 -0.48 7.84
CA TYR A 260 6.53 0.73 7.10
C TYR A 260 7.86 0.57 6.40
N GLN A 261 7.89 0.89 5.12
CA GLN A 261 9.07 0.71 4.27
C GLN A 261 9.83 2.02 4.09
N PRO A 262 11.12 1.97 3.78
CA PRO A 262 11.81 3.14 3.24
C PRO A 262 11.20 3.52 1.88
N PRO A 263 11.53 4.70 1.33
CA PRO A 263 11.11 5.05 -0.02
C PRO A 263 11.39 3.92 -1.01
N TYR A 264 10.42 3.58 -1.86
CA TYR A 264 10.49 2.42 -2.76
C TYR A 264 11.68 2.46 -3.73
N LEU A 265 12.21 3.65 -3.99
CA LEU A 265 13.47 3.82 -4.71
C LEU A 265 14.64 3.06 -4.09
N LEU A 266 14.65 2.84 -2.76
CA LEU A 266 15.69 2.09 -2.05
C LEU A 266 15.52 0.57 -2.20
N LEU A 267 14.38 0.10 -2.68
CA LEU A 267 14.11 -1.30 -2.97
C LEU A 267 14.52 -1.62 -4.40
N GLY A 268 15.34 -2.63 -4.59
CA GLY A 268 15.82 -3.01 -5.93
C GLY A 268 14.73 -3.60 -6.81
N SER A 269 13.95 -4.50 -6.24
CA SER A 269 12.73 -5.08 -6.81
C SER A 269 11.75 -5.31 -5.69
N ILE A 270 10.66 -4.55 -5.65
CA ILE A 270 9.73 -4.52 -4.52
C ILE A 270 9.18 -5.91 -4.21
N ALA A 271 8.66 -6.61 -5.22
CA ALA A 271 8.07 -7.94 -5.02
C ALA A 271 9.09 -9.00 -4.59
N ASP A 272 10.30 -8.95 -5.15
CA ASP A 272 11.37 -9.89 -4.82
C ASP A 272 11.90 -9.64 -3.40
N ASP A 273 12.16 -8.38 -3.06
CA ASP A 273 12.58 -7.95 -1.72
C ASP A 273 11.55 -8.37 -0.66
N CYS A 274 10.25 -8.16 -0.93
CA CYS A 274 9.17 -8.57 -0.04
C CYS A 274 9.12 -10.09 0.16
N ALA A 275 9.20 -10.85 -0.91
CA ALA A 275 9.14 -12.31 -0.86
C ALA A 275 10.33 -12.93 -0.10
N HIS A 276 11.51 -12.29 -0.14
CA HIS A 276 12.69 -12.71 0.63
C HIS A 276 12.65 -12.26 2.08
N SER A 277 12.24 -11.02 2.33
CA SER A 277 12.24 -10.43 3.67
C SER A 277 11.02 -10.80 4.50
N LEU A 278 9.93 -11.23 3.86
CA LEU A 278 8.62 -11.51 4.44
C LEU A 278 8.02 -10.31 5.19
N ARG A 279 8.22 -9.12 4.64
CA ARG A 279 7.71 -7.86 5.19
C ARG A 279 7.42 -6.85 4.08
N GLY A 280 6.45 -5.96 4.33
CA GLY A 280 6.06 -4.91 3.40
C GLY A 280 4.99 -4.01 3.98
N ASP A 281 4.83 -2.81 3.43
CA ASP A 281 3.66 -1.98 3.63
C ASP A 281 2.55 -2.31 2.62
N CYS A 282 1.48 -1.53 2.58
CA CYS A 282 0.34 -1.81 1.70
C CYS A 282 0.74 -1.90 0.23
N GLY A 283 1.55 -0.96 -0.27
CA GLY A 283 1.99 -0.95 -1.66
C GLY A 283 2.95 -2.08 -1.99
N VAL A 284 3.90 -2.37 -1.12
CA VAL A 284 4.84 -3.50 -1.27
C VAL A 284 4.09 -4.83 -1.31
N MET A 285 3.12 -5.03 -0.41
CA MET A 285 2.29 -6.24 -0.37
C MET A 285 1.40 -6.36 -1.62
N ALA A 286 0.78 -5.24 -2.05
CA ALA A 286 -0.05 -5.21 -3.25
C ALA A 286 0.77 -5.56 -4.51
N LEU A 287 1.95 -4.97 -4.71
CA LEU A 287 2.82 -5.28 -5.83
C LEU A 287 3.33 -6.73 -5.82
N THR A 288 3.58 -7.29 -4.64
CA THR A 288 3.96 -8.71 -4.52
C THR A 288 2.83 -9.62 -4.96
N PHE A 289 1.60 -9.36 -4.51
CA PHE A 289 0.42 -10.10 -4.94
C PHE A 289 0.21 -9.99 -6.46
N ILE A 290 0.27 -8.78 -7.01
CA ILE A 290 0.14 -8.52 -8.45
C ILE A 290 1.18 -9.32 -9.24
N THR A 291 2.45 -9.25 -8.82
CA THR A 291 3.54 -9.95 -9.50
C THR A 291 3.32 -11.46 -9.52
N MET A 292 2.95 -12.04 -8.37
CA MET A 292 2.70 -13.48 -8.28
C MET A 292 1.45 -13.90 -9.05
N CYS A 293 0.36 -13.12 -9.04
CA CYS A 293 -0.82 -13.35 -9.86
C CYS A 293 -0.48 -13.34 -11.36
N ARG A 294 0.28 -12.35 -11.82
CA ARG A 294 0.72 -12.27 -13.23
C ARG A 294 1.61 -13.46 -13.62
N ILE A 295 2.51 -13.91 -12.76
CA ILE A 295 3.29 -15.16 -12.96
C ILE A 295 2.36 -16.37 -13.05
N ALA A 296 1.28 -16.38 -12.26
CA ALA A 296 0.27 -17.44 -12.24
C ALA A 296 -0.67 -17.43 -13.46
N GLY A 297 -0.54 -16.45 -14.36
CA GLY A 297 -1.46 -16.24 -15.48
C GLY A 297 -2.81 -15.64 -15.08
N VAL A 298 -2.90 -15.04 -13.90
CA VAL A 298 -4.05 -14.28 -13.41
C VAL A 298 -3.77 -12.80 -13.64
N PRO A 299 -4.53 -12.10 -14.50
CA PRO A 299 -4.36 -10.66 -14.69
C PRO A 299 -4.58 -9.91 -13.37
N ALA A 300 -3.71 -8.98 -13.07
CA ALA A 300 -3.77 -8.20 -11.83
C ALA A 300 -3.20 -6.79 -12.04
N ARG A 301 -3.76 -5.81 -11.34
CA ARG A 301 -3.38 -4.40 -11.47
C ARG A 301 -3.37 -3.67 -10.12
N TRP A 302 -2.64 -2.60 -10.04
CA TRP A 302 -2.53 -1.75 -8.87
C TRP A 302 -3.73 -0.82 -8.75
N GLN A 303 -4.15 -0.62 -7.49
CA GLN A 303 -5.07 0.42 -7.10
C GLN A 303 -4.44 1.24 -5.98
N SER A 304 -4.59 2.55 -6.06
CA SER A 304 -4.11 3.51 -5.07
C SER A 304 -5.21 4.50 -4.75
N GLY A 305 -5.31 4.89 -3.48
CA GLY A 305 -6.36 5.81 -3.04
C GLY A 305 -6.24 6.20 -1.58
N LEU A 306 -7.39 6.35 -0.94
CA LEU A 306 -7.47 6.68 0.47
C LEU A 306 -8.18 5.56 1.24
N TYR A 307 -7.59 5.14 2.34
CA TYR A 307 -8.31 4.51 3.43
C TYR A 307 -9.11 5.58 4.16
N VAL A 308 -10.41 5.33 4.35
CA VAL A 308 -11.32 6.28 4.99
C VAL A 308 -12.10 5.59 6.10
N ALA A 309 -11.92 6.06 7.32
CA ALA A 309 -12.72 5.70 8.49
C ALA A 309 -13.28 6.99 9.13
N PRO A 310 -14.29 6.88 10.01
CA PRO A 310 -14.89 8.07 10.63
C PRO A 310 -13.93 8.97 11.38
N ASP A 311 -12.85 8.40 11.92
CA ASP A 311 -11.84 9.05 12.76
C ASP A 311 -10.45 9.13 12.12
N SER A 312 -10.24 8.48 10.97
CA SER A 312 -8.94 8.48 10.31
C SER A 312 -9.04 8.41 8.78
N VAL A 313 -8.12 9.09 8.11
CA VAL A 313 -7.94 9.06 6.66
C VAL A 313 -6.46 8.99 6.36
N GLY A 314 -6.07 8.10 5.45
CA GLY A 314 -4.68 7.97 5.02
C GLY A 314 -4.53 7.42 3.61
N PRO A 315 -3.35 7.59 2.99
CA PRO A 315 -3.04 6.94 1.72
C PRO A 315 -3.03 5.42 1.89
N HIS A 316 -3.51 4.72 0.87
CA HIS A 316 -3.59 3.27 0.90
C HIS A 316 -3.50 2.69 -0.51
N ASP A 317 -2.86 1.50 -0.59
CA ASP A 317 -2.68 0.76 -1.82
C ASP A 317 -3.22 -0.66 -1.67
N TRP A 318 -3.84 -1.17 -2.74
CA TRP A 318 -4.35 -2.54 -2.84
C TRP A 318 -4.23 -3.05 -4.27
N ALA A 319 -4.62 -4.28 -4.49
CA ALA A 319 -4.63 -4.89 -5.81
C ALA A 319 -6.05 -5.15 -6.31
N GLU A 320 -6.22 -5.23 -7.62
CA GLU A 320 -7.31 -5.93 -8.26
C GLU A 320 -6.75 -7.10 -9.05
N PHE A 321 -7.51 -8.21 -9.09
CA PHE A 321 -7.22 -9.36 -9.94
C PHE A 321 -8.47 -9.77 -10.72
N TYR A 322 -8.27 -10.39 -11.87
CA TYR A 322 -9.35 -10.73 -12.78
C TYR A 322 -9.55 -12.24 -12.91
N THR A 323 -10.81 -12.65 -12.86
CA THR A 323 -11.20 -13.99 -13.33
C THR A 323 -12.32 -13.89 -14.37
N PRO A 324 -12.39 -14.81 -15.35
CA PRO A 324 -13.47 -14.77 -16.35
C PRO A 324 -14.87 -14.84 -15.76
N GLN A 325 -15.05 -15.51 -14.61
CA GLN A 325 -16.33 -15.69 -13.95
C GLN A 325 -16.80 -14.44 -13.19
N THR A 326 -15.89 -13.77 -12.47
CA THR A 326 -16.26 -12.69 -11.55
C THR A 326 -15.93 -11.31 -12.08
N GLY A 327 -15.14 -11.21 -13.16
CA GLY A 327 -14.50 -9.94 -13.53
C GLY A 327 -13.42 -9.54 -12.52
N TRP A 328 -13.21 -8.24 -12.33
CA TRP A 328 -12.24 -7.69 -11.40
C TRP A 328 -12.73 -7.78 -9.93
N LEU A 329 -11.89 -8.33 -9.07
CA LEU A 329 -12.09 -8.39 -7.62
C LEU A 329 -10.94 -7.65 -6.91
N ASN A 330 -11.25 -6.97 -5.81
CA ASN A 330 -10.25 -6.33 -4.98
C ASN A 330 -9.54 -7.35 -4.08
N ALA A 331 -8.25 -7.14 -3.83
CA ALA A 331 -7.45 -7.90 -2.89
C ALA A 331 -6.56 -6.97 -2.07
N ASP A 332 -6.84 -6.89 -0.77
CA ASP A 332 -6.03 -6.14 0.18
C ASP A 332 -5.24 -7.11 1.07
N VAL A 333 -3.97 -7.31 0.73
CA VAL A 333 -3.09 -8.23 1.45
C VAL A 333 -2.73 -7.68 2.82
N SER A 334 -2.58 -6.37 2.95
CA SER A 334 -2.15 -5.71 4.18
C SER A 334 -3.23 -5.79 5.27
N PHE A 335 -4.48 -5.49 4.93
CA PHE A 335 -5.61 -5.69 5.85
C PHE A 335 -5.87 -7.16 6.14
N GLY A 336 -5.70 -8.04 5.13
CA GLY A 336 -5.80 -9.49 5.32
C GLY A 336 -4.75 -10.03 6.31
N SER A 337 -3.49 -9.62 6.19
CA SER A 337 -2.41 -9.97 7.11
C SER A 337 -2.71 -9.47 8.54
N SER A 338 -3.12 -8.22 8.69
CA SER A 338 -3.51 -7.64 9.97
C SER A 338 -4.68 -8.40 10.60
N ALA A 339 -5.71 -8.74 9.83
CA ALA A 339 -6.87 -9.47 10.33
C ALA A 339 -6.55 -10.89 10.84
N ARG A 340 -5.54 -11.57 10.27
CA ARG A 340 -5.11 -12.90 10.72
C ARG A 340 -4.29 -12.88 12.01
N ARG A 341 -3.64 -11.77 12.35
CA ARG A 341 -2.70 -11.62 13.48
C ARG A 341 -3.30 -10.97 14.71
N MET A 342 -4.44 -10.31 14.58
CA MET A 342 -5.18 -9.64 15.66
C MET A 342 -6.22 -10.58 16.29
#